data_4e741b4e54cf202639fc6f5c2dc6e437
#
_entry.id   4e741b4e54cf202639fc6f5c2dc6e437
#
_cell.length_a   1.000
_cell.length_b   1.000
_cell.length_c   1.000
_cell.angle_alpha   90.00
_cell.angle_beta   90.00
_cell.angle_gamma   90.00
#
_symmetry.space_group_name_H-M   'P 1'
#
loop_
_entity.id
_entity.type
_entity.pdbx_description
1 polymer ?
#
loop_
_entity_poly.entity_id
_entity_poly.type
_entity_poly.pdbx_seq_one_letter_code
_entity_poly.pdbx_strand_id
1 'polypeptide(L)'
;MSDKLPMDSSGFVVLADFIPQIVQEIRYHSTYNFVGDRIDGYEEPCALLTKEAARALKAVSNEMIVKGYRLKIFDAYRPVSAVTQFKLWAIEDLDVRMKEYFYPEIEKQDLFKLGYIAAQSSHSRGSTVDLTLLDMKSGKEVDMGSPFDLFSEKSHPDYKGISDEQYENRMMLQSVMVRNGFLPLDCEWWHFTLKDEPYPDTYFEFPVSSNFLRK
;
A
#
# COMPACT_ATOMS: atom_id res chain seq x y z
N MET A 1 20.36 7.31 -24.29
CA MET A 1 19.08 8.04 -24.32
C MET A 1 18.48 7.87 -22.95
N SER A 2 18.20 8.94 -22.24
CA SER A 2 17.48 8.85 -20.96
C SER A 2 16.03 8.54 -21.32
N ASP A 3 15.63 7.28 -21.16
CA ASP A 3 14.23 6.90 -21.31
C ASP A 3 13.45 7.65 -20.21
N LYS A 4 12.68 8.66 -20.63
CA LYS A 4 11.79 9.37 -19.71
C LYS A 4 10.76 8.38 -19.22
N LEU A 5 10.63 8.26 -17.88
CA LEU A 5 9.61 7.42 -17.27
C LEU A 5 8.20 7.89 -17.71
N PRO A 6 7.24 6.97 -17.83
CA PRO A 6 5.89 7.30 -18.27
C PRO A 6 5.19 8.27 -17.33
N MET A 7 4.69 9.38 -17.90
CA MET A 7 3.96 10.44 -17.21
C MET A 7 2.45 10.44 -17.53
N ASP A 8 1.98 9.53 -18.38
CA ASP A 8 0.57 9.46 -18.78
C ASP A 8 -0.28 8.87 -17.67
N SER A 9 -1.08 9.71 -17.04
CA SER A 9 -2.00 9.34 -15.96
C SER A 9 -3.44 9.09 -16.43
N SER A 10 -3.71 9.10 -17.74
CA SER A 10 -5.09 9.01 -18.28
C SER A 10 -5.83 7.71 -17.90
N GLY A 11 -5.09 6.66 -17.59
CA GLY A 11 -5.61 5.38 -17.09
C GLY A 11 -5.95 5.36 -15.60
N PHE A 12 -5.68 6.44 -14.85
CA PHE A 12 -5.83 6.50 -13.41
C PHE A 12 -7.07 7.27 -12.95
N VAL A 13 -7.44 7.07 -11.70
CA VAL A 13 -8.50 7.80 -11.00
C VAL A 13 -8.05 8.20 -9.59
N VAL A 14 -8.64 9.29 -9.08
CA VAL A 14 -8.57 9.61 -7.64
C VAL A 14 -9.53 8.68 -6.92
N LEU A 15 -8.99 7.86 -6.03
CA LEU A 15 -9.74 6.77 -5.42
C LEU A 15 -10.92 7.25 -4.56
N ALA A 16 -10.74 8.37 -3.84
CA ALA A 16 -11.82 8.97 -3.03
C ALA A 16 -13.00 9.48 -3.87
N ASP A 17 -12.74 9.98 -5.08
CA ASP A 17 -13.82 10.41 -6.00
C ASP A 17 -14.56 9.18 -6.55
N PHE A 18 -13.85 8.06 -6.74
CA PHE A 18 -14.39 6.83 -7.31
C PHE A 18 -15.10 5.93 -6.28
N ILE A 19 -14.61 5.92 -5.03
CA ILE A 19 -15.14 5.16 -3.89
C ILE A 19 -15.25 6.10 -2.67
N PRO A 20 -16.30 6.91 -2.56
CA PRO A 20 -16.40 7.95 -1.51
C PRO A 20 -16.42 7.41 -0.06
N GLN A 21 -16.67 6.12 0.12
CA GLN A 21 -16.75 5.51 1.46
C GLN A 21 -15.39 5.13 2.03
N ILE A 22 -14.30 5.14 1.27
CA ILE A 22 -12.97 4.80 1.80
C ILE A 22 -12.47 5.86 2.76
N VAL A 23 -11.60 5.43 3.65
CA VAL A 23 -10.78 6.32 4.47
C VAL A 23 -9.36 6.27 3.92
N GLN A 24 -8.66 7.39 3.91
CA GLN A 24 -7.29 7.47 3.43
C GLN A 24 -6.39 7.98 4.57
N GLU A 25 -5.34 7.25 4.85
CA GLU A 25 -4.23 7.66 5.70
C GLU A 25 -2.94 7.38 4.95
N ILE A 26 -2.67 8.21 3.93
CA ILE A 26 -1.52 8.00 3.04
C ILE A 26 -0.23 8.22 3.80
N ARG A 27 0.40 7.09 4.20
CA ARG A 27 1.55 7.06 5.11
C ARG A 27 2.74 7.80 4.54
N TYR A 28 2.97 7.68 3.27
CA TYR A 28 4.13 8.28 2.60
C TYR A 28 4.00 9.78 2.32
N HIS A 29 2.80 10.35 2.45
CA HIS A 29 2.62 11.80 2.50
C HIS A 29 2.92 12.39 3.89
N SER A 30 2.93 11.59 4.94
CA SER A 30 3.26 11.98 6.31
C SER A 30 4.69 11.58 6.68
N THR A 31 5.13 11.95 7.87
CA THR A 31 6.42 11.51 8.45
C THR A 31 6.29 10.19 9.24
N TYR A 32 5.08 9.67 9.42
CA TYR A 32 4.85 8.41 10.12
C TYR A 32 4.93 7.23 9.16
N ASN A 33 6.13 6.95 8.69
CA ASN A 33 6.52 5.83 7.83
C ASN A 33 7.93 5.36 8.23
N PHE A 34 8.43 4.31 7.63
CA PHE A 34 9.71 3.71 8.01
C PHE A 34 10.95 4.58 7.71
N VAL A 35 10.81 5.59 6.83
CA VAL A 35 11.87 6.58 6.55
C VAL A 35 11.86 7.69 7.60
N GLY A 36 10.69 8.10 8.08
CA GLY A 36 10.51 9.19 9.03
C GLY A 36 10.42 10.58 8.41
N ASP A 37 10.30 10.66 7.08
CA ASP A 37 10.09 11.89 6.31
C ASP A 37 8.97 11.70 5.28
N ARG A 38 8.43 12.81 4.77
CA ARG A 38 7.52 12.73 3.61
C ARG A 38 8.28 12.22 2.40
N ILE A 39 7.70 11.27 1.70
CA ILE A 39 8.33 10.59 0.57
C ILE A 39 8.16 11.39 -0.72
N ASP A 40 9.20 11.38 -1.54
CA ASP A 40 9.24 12.06 -2.83
C ASP A 40 8.09 11.63 -3.74
N GLY A 41 7.50 12.60 -4.42
CA GLY A 41 6.38 12.39 -5.32
C GLY A 41 5.00 12.33 -4.65
N TYR A 42 4.90 12.29 -3.31
CA TYR A 42 3.62 12.40 -2.59
C TYR A 42 3.29 13.87 -2.32
N GLU A 43 2.63 14.53 -3.28
CA GLU A 43 2.27 15.96 -3.16
C GLU A 43 0.98 16.19 -2.38
N GLU A 44 0.04 15.23 -2.43
CA GLU A 44 -1.24 15.27 -1.74
C GLU A 44 -1.50 13.95 -0.97
N PRO A 45 -2.25 13.97 0.15
CA PRO A 45 -2.62 12.77 0.89
C PRO A 45 -3.78 12.03 0.22
N CYS A 46 -3.61 11.65 -1.03
CA CYS A 46 -4.62 10.96 -1.83
C CYS A 46 -4.10 9.65 -2.41
N ALA A 47 -5.00 8.69 -2.62
CA ALA A 47 -4.72 7.44 -3.29
C ALA A 47 -5.13 7.54 -4.77
N LEU A 48 -4.23 7.14 -5.65
CA LEU A 48 -4.46 7.02 -7.09
C LEU A 48 -4.37 5.54 -7.47
N LEU A 49 -5.27 5.05 -8.32
CA LEU A 49 -5.23 3.71 -8.88
C LEU A 49 -5.59 3.72 -10.37
N THR A 50 -5.18 2.68 -11.09
CA THR A 50 -5.74 2.41 -12.41
C THR A 50 -7.25 2.23 -12.33
N LYS A 51 -7.97 2.59 -13.39
CA LYS A 51 -9.44 2.46 -13.46
C LYS A 51 -9.90 1.02 -13.21
N GLU A 52 -9.14 0.06 -13.67
CA GLU A 52 -9.41 -1.38 -13.52
C GLU A 52 -9.30 -1.79 -12.05
N ALA A 53 -8.18 -1.46 -11.38
CA ALA A 53 -7.99 -1.74 -9.96
C ALA A 53 -9.01 -1.01 -9.07
N ALA A 54 -9.35 0.23 -9.41
CA ALA A 54 -10.38 0.99 -8.70
C ALA A 54 -11.78 0.36 -8.83
N ARG A 55 -12.15 -0.20 -10.01
CA ARG A 55 -13.42 -0.95 -10.17
C ARG A 55 -13.46 -2.19 -9.30
N ALA A 56 -12.38 -2.98 -9.31
CA ALA A 56 -12.27 -4.18 -8.48
C ALA A 56 -12.33 -3.82 -6.98
N LEU A 57 -11.60 -2.78 -6.56
CA LEU A 57 -11.59 -2.32 -5.17
C LEU A 57 -12.96 -1.74 -4.74
N LYS A 58 -13.72 -1.16 -5.66
CA LYS A 58 -15.10 -0.72 -5.39
C LYS A 58 -16.02 -1.90 -5.07
N ALA A 59 -15.86 -3.02 -5.74
CA ALA A 59 -16.61 -4.24 -5.42
C ALA A 59 -16.23 -4.77 -4.03
N VAL A 60 -14.93 -4.80 -3.67
CA VAL A 60 -14.46 -5.11 -2.31
C VAL A 60 -15.11 -4.18 -1.29
N SER A 61 -15.07 -2.86 -1.52
CA SER A 61 -15.66 -1.86 -0.61
C SER A 61 -17.15 -2.11 -0.39
N ASN A 62 -17.91 -2.40 -1.45
CA ASN A 62 -19.34 -2.67 -1.35
C ASN A 62 -19.63 -3.93 -0.51
N GLU A 63 -18.86 -5.01 -0.69
CA GLU A 63 -19.00 -6.22 0.13
C GLU A 63 -18.68 -5.94 1.61
N MET A 64 -17.61 -5.19 1.88
CA MET A 64 -17.18 -4.91 3.24
C MET A 64 -18.15 -3.97 3.99
N ILE A 65 -18.76 -3.00 3.30
CA ILE A 65 -19.80 -2.14 3.89
C ILE A 65 -21.00 -2.96 4.37
N VAL A 66 -21.45 -3.94 3.60
CA VAL A 66 -22.54 -4.84 4.00
C VAL A 66 -22.18 -5.64 5.26
N LYS A 67 -20.90 -5.93 5.47
CA LYS A 67 -20.38 -6.60 6.67
C LYS A 67 -20.11 -5.66 7.85
N GLY A 68 -20.30 -4.35 7.68
CA GLY A 68 -20.06 -3.35 8.72
C GLY A 68 -18.63 -2.79 8.74
N TYR A 69 -17.87 -2.91 7.65
CA TYR A 69 -16.51 -2.41 7.56
C TYR A 69 -16.33 -1.41 6.42
N ARG A 70 -15.42 -0.46 6.60
CA ARG A 70 -14.91 0.43 5.55
C ARG A 70 -13.46 0.09 5.23
N LEU A 71 -13.05 0.30 4.00
CA LEU A 71 -11.64 0.20 3.63
C LEU A 71 -10.89 1.45 4.09
N LYS A 72 -9.71 1.25 4.67
CA LYS A 72 -8.74 2.29 4.98
C LYS A 72 -7.48 2.04 4.17
N ILE A 73 -7.10 3.03 3.34
CA ILE A 73 -5.98 2.94 2.40
C ILE A 73 -4.76 3.61 3.02
N PHE A 74 -3.64 2.90 3.04
CA PHE A 74 -2.34 3.38 3.48
C PHE A 74 -1.46 3.84 2.31
N ASP A 75 -1.50 3.10 1.19
CA ASP A 75 -0.83 3.43 -0.05
C ASP A 75 -1.54 2.83 -1.26
N ALA A 76 -1.27 3.37 -2.45
CA ALA A 76 -1.80 2.88 -3.72
C ALA A 76 -0.76 3.07 -4.82
N TYR A 77 -1.00 3.86 -5.87
CA TYR A 77 0.05 4.20 -6.81
C TYR A 77 1.20 4.93 -6.08
N ARG A 78 2.42 4.48 -6.36
CA ARG A 78 3.67 5.01 -5.79
C ARG A 78 4.62 5.34 -6.93
N PRO A 79 5.05 6.60 -7.11
CA PRO A 79 5.97 6.97 -8.21
C PRO A 79 7.35 6.32 -8.03
N VAL A 80 8.08 6.18 -9.13
CA VAL A 80 9.44 5.59 -9.11
C VAL A 80 10.41 6.40 -8.26
N SER A 81 10.24 7.73 -8.18
CA SER A 81 11.02 8.60 -7.28
C SER A 81 10.91 8.17 -5.82
N ALA A 82 9.71 7.81 -5.34
CA ALA A 82 9.51 7.28 -3.99
C ALA A 82 10.30 5.98 -3.75
N VAL A 83 10.25 5.06 -4.71
CA VAL A 83 11.03 3.81 -4.64
C VAL A 83 12.53 4.09 -4.64
N THR A 84 12.97 5.10 -5.38
CA THR A 84 14.36 5.54 -5.39
C THR A 84 14.80 6.10 -4.03
N GLN A 85 13.95 6.91 -3.38
CA GLN A 85 14.21 7.41 -2.04
C GLN A 85 14.30 6.26 -1.02
N PHE A 86 13.42 5.25 -1.09
CA PHE A 86 13.50 4.07 -0.21
C PHE A 86 14.84 3.33 -0.34
N LYS A 87 15.33 3.18 -1.59
CA LYS A 87 16.64 2.56 -1.84
C LYS A 87 17.79 3.38 -1.24
N LEU A 88 17.77 4.70 -1.44
CA LEU A 88 18.80 5.59 -0.90
C LEU A 88 18.78 5.58 0.63
N TRP A 89 17.59 5.63 1.24
CA TRP A 89 17.42 5.52 2.67
C TRP A 89 17.93 4.17 3.22
N ALA A 90 17.68 3.06 2.54
CA ALA A 90 18.07 1.73 3.01
C ALA A 90 19.59 1.49 3.02
N ILE A 91 20.36 2.21 2.20
CA ILE A 91 21.83 2.15 2.19
C ILE A 91 22.48 3.17 3.13
N GLU A 92 21.72 4.10 3.69
CA GLU A 92 22.18 5.09 4.67
C GLU A 92 22.05 4.50 6.08
N ASP A 93 23.17 4.09 6.68
CA ASP A 93 23.18 3.35 7.94
C ASP A 93 22.87 4.18 9.18
N LEU A 94 23.06 5.52 9.14
CA LEU A 94 23.00 6.38 10.32
C LEU A 94 21.57 6.74 10.74
N ASP A 95 20.63 6.83 9.81
CA ASP A 95 19.25 7.16 10.11
C ASP A 95 18.43 5.93 10.51
N VAL A 96 18.33 5.73 11.82
CA VAL A 96 17.56 4.62 12.43
C VAL A 96 16.42 5.10 13.33
N ARG A 97 16.00 6.36 13.20
CA ARG A 97 14.98 7.00 14.07
C ARG A 97 13.63 6.28 14.08
N MET A 98 13.30 5.55 13.02
CA MET A 98 12.04 4.82 12.89
C MET A 98 12.20 3.31 13.13
N LYS A 99 13.40 2.84 13.51
CA LYS A 99 13.70 1.42 13.69
C LYS A 99 12.77 0.74 14.69
N GLU A 100 12.55 1.36 15.85
CA GLU A 100 11.71 0.79 16.91
C GLU A 100 10.28 0.48 16.45
N TYR A 101 9.75 1.29 15.52
CA TYR A 101 8.37 1.20 15.06
C TYR A 101 8.17 0.28 13.86
N PHE A 102 9.15 0.23 12.92
CA PHE A 102 8.96 -0.41 11.64
C PHE A 102 9.89 -1.59 11.35
N TYR A 103 11.07 -1.65 11.97
CA TYR A 103 12.05 -2.73 11.72
C TYR A 103 12.90 -3.06 12.97
N PRO A 104 12.23 -3.32 14.13
CA PRO A 104 12.94 -3.45 15.42
C PRO A 104 13.93 -4.62 15.46
N GLU A 105 13.66 -5.67 14.70
CA GLU A 105 14.41 -6.92 14.72
C GLU A 105 15.36 -7.06 13.50
N ILE A 106 15.39 -6.08 12.59
CA ILE A 106 16.12 -6.16 11.31
C ILE A 106 17.09 -5.00 11.19
N GLU A 107 18.28 -5.26 10.65
CA GLU A 107 19.22 -4.19 10.28
C GLU A 107 18.89 -3.67 8.87
N LYS A 108 19.02 -2.35 8.65
CA LYS A 108 18.67 -1.70 7.36
C LYS A 108 19.34 -2.36 6.15
N GLN A 109 20.61 -2.74 6.30
CA GLN A 109 21.40 -3.42 5.25
C GLN A 109 20.81 -4.75 4.81
N ASP A 110 19.98 -5.41 5.64
CA ASP A 110 19.36 -6.68 5.33
C ASP A 110 17.98 -6.53 4.65
N LEU A 111 17.39 -5.32 4.62
CA LEU A 111 16.05 -5.07 4.09
C LEU A 111 15.89 -5.47 2.62
N PHE A 112 16.92 -5.22 1.79
CA PHE A 112 16.93 -5.68 0.38
C PHE A 112 17.02 -7.19 0.27
N LYS A 113 17.91 -7.82 1.04
CA LYS A 113 18.14 -9.26 1.03
C LYS A 113 16.90 -10.04 1.49
N LEU A 114 16.18 -9.49 2.46
CA LEU A 114 14.96 -10.06 3.02
C LEU A 114 13.71 -9.74 2.17
N GLY A 115 13.84 -8.92 1.14
CA GLY A 115 12.75 -8.60 0.22
C GLY A 115 11.77 -7.52 0.68
N TYR A 116 12.03 -6.86 1.82
CA TYR A 116 11.17 -5.76 2.31
C TYR A 116 11.29 -4.49 1.48
N ILE A 117 12.45 -4.26 0.86
CA ILE A 117 12.63 -3.17 -0.10
C ILE A 117 13.01 -3.76 -1.46
N ALA A 118 12.17 -3.55 -2.45
CA ALA A 118 12.36 -4.05 -3.81
C ALA A 118 13.10 -3.05 -4.69
N ALA A 119 13.82 -3.56 -5.70
CA ALA A 119 14.43 -2.72 -6.74
C ALA A 119 13.40 -2.01 -7.62
N GLN A 120 12.24 -2.64 -7.82
CA GLN A 120 11.06 -2.10 -8.50
C GLN A 120 9.83 -2.47 -7.69
N SER A 121 8.85 -1.57 -7.63
CA SER A 121 7.62 -1.79 -6.84
C SER A 121 6.42 -2.00 -7.75
N SER A 122 5.58 -2.98 -7.42
CA SER A 122 4.29 -3.19 -8.07
C SER A 122 3.37 -1.97 -7.95
N HIS A 123 3.48 -1.19 -6.89
CA HIS A 123 2.75 0.06 -6.71
C HIS A 123 3.02 1.07 -7.84
N SER A 124 4.24 1.10 -8.40
CA SER A 124 4.57 2.00 -9.50
C SER A 124 3.86 1.67 -10.81
N ARG A 125 3.25 0.48 -10.91
CA ARG A 125 2.39 0.08 -12.04
C ARG A 125 0.93 0.52 -11.88
N GLY A 126 0.57 1.05 -10.69
CA GLY A 126 -0.70 1.69 -10.41
C GLY A 126 -1.88 0.75 -10.12
N SER A 127 -1.65 -0.56 -9.97
CA SER A 127 -2.71 -1.54 -9.70
C SER A 127 -2.52 -2.29 -8.38
N THR A 128 -1.68 -1.77 -7.51
CA THR A 128 -1.40 -2.30 -6.17
C THR A 128 -1.94 -1.35 -5.10
N VAL A 129 -2.45 -1.91 -4.02
CA VAL A 129 -2.99 -1.15 -2.88
C VAL A 129 -2.61 -1.81 -1.56
N ASP A 130 -2.23 -0.98 -0.59
CA ASP A 130 -2.03 -1.34 0.81
C ASP A 130 -3.19 -0.81 1.63
N LEU A 131 -3.89 -1.72 2.35
CA LEU A 131 -5.12 -1.35 3.04
C LEU A 131 -5.39 -2.20 4.29
N THR A 132 -6.27 -1.66 5.13
CA THR A 132 -6.89 -2.37 6.25
C THR A 132 -8.39 -2.12 6.30
N LEU A 133 -9.05 -2.63 7.33
CA LEU A 133 -10.47 -2.46 7.60
C LEU A 133 -10.67 -1.54 8.80
N LEU A 134 -11.70 -0.68 8.71
CA LEU A 134 -12.26 0.07 9.83
C LEU A 134 -13.61 -0.53 10.18
N ASP A 135 -13.80 -0.92 11.44
CA ASP A 135 -15.09 -1.29 11.97
C ASP A 135 -16.00 -0.07 12.05
N MET A 136 -17.14 -0.10 11.39
CA MET A 136 -18.05 1.06 11.27
C MET A 136 -18.75 1.38 12.59
N LYS A 137 -18.85 0.43 13.50
CA LYS A 137 -19.53 0.61 14.79
C LYS A 137 -18.62 1.31 15.80
N SER A 138 -17.36 0.89 15.87
CA SER A 138 -16.37 1.44 16.79
C SER A 138 -15.57 2.60 16.22
N GLY A 139 -15.49 2.71 14.89
CA GLY A 139 -14.63 3.65 14.18
C GLY A 139 -13.13 3.32 14.27
N LYS A 140 -12.77 2.15 14.78
CA LYS A 140 -11.37 1.72 14.96
C LYS A 140 -10.93 0.80 13.84
N GLU A 141 -9.62 0.75 13.62
CA GLU A 141 -9.02 -0.28 12.78
C GLU A 141 -9.29 -1.66 13.36
N VAL A 142 -9.54 -2.61 12.46
CA VAL A 142 -9.60 -4.03 12.81
C VAL A 142 -8.20 -4.50 13.15
N ASP A 143 -8.07 -5.21 14.27
CA ASP A 143 -6.78 -5.69 14.74
C ASP A 143 -6.28 -6.83 13.84
N MET A 144 -5.21 -6.58 13.11
CA MET A 144 -4.56 -7.53 12.21
C MET A 144 -3.33 -8.22 12.84
N GLY A 145 -3.03 -7.95 14.12
CA GLY A 145 -1.92 -8.57 14.87
C GLY A 145 -0.55 -7.96 14.61
N SER A 146 -0.40 -7.10 13.60
CA SER A 146 0.77 -6.26 13.38
C SER A 146 0.36 -4.97 12.67
N PRO A 147 1.09 -3.85 12.90
CA PRO A 147 0.82 -2.61 12.18
C PRO A 147 1.26 -2.70 10.72
N PHE A 148 0.73 -1.78 9.90
CA PHE A 148 1.19 -1.54 8.54
C PHE A 148 2.68 -1.18 8.49
N ASP A 149 3.40 -1.65 7.48
CA ASP A 149 4.85 -1.44 7.26
C ASP A 149 5.77 -1.99 8.36
N LEU A 150 5.30 -2.88 9.23
CA LEU A 150 6.21 -3.59 10.13
C LEU A 150 7.01 -4.63 9.34
N PHE A 151 8.31 -4.42 9.17
CA PHE A 151 9.23 -5.37 8.54
C PHE A 151 9.57 -6.49 9.54
N SER A 152 8.77 -7.52 9.53
CA SER A 152 8.86 -8.66 10.44
C SER A 152 8.02 -9.82 9.89
N GLU A 153 8.39 -11.04 10.23
CA GLU A 153 7.56 -12.24 9.95
C GLU A 153 6.15 -12.11 10.54
N LYS A 154 5.96 -11.27 11.57
CA LYS A 154 4.64 -10.96 12.15
C LYS A 154 3.67 -10.36 11.14
N SER A 155 4.17 -9.79 10.05
CA SER A 155 3.37 -9.20 8.97
C SER A 155 2.97 -10.20 7.88
N HIS A 156 3.55 -11.41 7.88
CA HIS A 156 3.15 -12.46 6.94
C HIS A 156 1.69 -12.86 7.17
N PRO A 157 0.85 -12.99 6.14
CA PRO A 157 -0.56 -13.32 6.28
C PRO A 157 -0.84 -14.59 7.08
N ASP A 158 0.07 -15.58 7.00
CA ASP A 158 -0.04 -16.89 7.63
C ASP A 158 0.74 -17.03 8.94
N TYR A 159 1.28 -15.93 9.50
CA TYR A 159 2.03 -15.96 10.75
C TYR A 159 1.21 -16.54 11.90
N LYS A 160 1.79 -17.52 12.63
CA LYS A 160 1.10 -18.31 13.65
C LYS A 160 1.18 -17.71 15.07
N GLY A 161 1.97 -16.66 15.26
CA GLY A 161 2.17 -16.03 16.58
C GLY A 161 1.15 -14.93 16.91
N ILE A 162 0.02 -14.88 16.21
CA ILE A 162 -1.11 -13.96 16.46
C ILE A 162 -2.33 -14.73 17.01
N SER A 163 -3.34 -14.03 17.52
CA SER A 163 -4.58 -14.65 17.98
C SER A 163 -5.42 -15.20 16.82
N ASP A 164 -6.33 -16.12 17.12
CA ASP A 164 -7.27 -16.66 16.13
C ASP A 164 -8.12 -15.53 15.50
N GLU A 165 -8.57 -14.56 16.32
CA GLU A 165 -9.32 -13.39 15.84
C GLU A 165 -8.51 -12.54 14.85
N GLN A 166 -7.24 -12.25 15.16
CA GLN A 166 -6.36 -11.50 14.26
C GLN A 166 -6.12 -12.24 12.94
N TYR A 167 -5.95 -13.56 13.02
CA TYR A 167 -5.82 -14.41 11.84
C TYR A 167 -7.10 -14.41 10.99
N GLU A 168 -8.27 -14.57 11.61
CA GLU A 168 -9.57 -14.50 10.94
C GLU A 168 -9.79 -13.14 10.25
N ASN A 169 -9.38 -12.04 10.88
CA ASN A 169 -9.45 -10.70 10.33
C ASN A 169 -8.59 -10.57 9.06
N ARG A 170 -7.35 -11.08 9.05
CA ARG A 170 -6.51 -11.12 7.85
C ARG A 170 -7.15 -11.95 6.75
N MET A 171 -7.66 -13.14 7.07
CA MET A 171 -8.29 -14.04 6.10
C MET A 171 -9.60 -13.48 5.56
N MET A 172 -10.36 -12.74 6.35
CA MET A 172 -11.55 -12.01 5.89
C MET A 172 -11.16 -10.98 4.82
N LEU A 173 -10.16 -10.12 5.09
CA LEU A 173 -9.67 -9.15 4.12
C LEU A 173 -9.13 -9.84 2.87
N GLN A 174 -8.23 -10.80 3.03
CA GLN A 174 -7.61 -11.52 1.91
C GLN A 174 -8.67 -12.22 1.05
N SER A 175 -9.63 -12.92 1.65
CA SER A 175 -10.65 -13.66 0.89
C SER A 175 -11.53 -12.75 0.03
N VAL A 176 -11.87 -11.56 0.53
CA VAL A 176 -12.65 -10.58 -0.24
C VAL A 176 -11.80 -9.98 -1.36
N MET A 177 -10.55 -9.63 -1.09
CA MET A 177 -9.63 -9.11 -2.10
C MET A 177 -9.40 -10.13 -3.23
N VAL A 178 -9.07 -11.38 -2.89
CA VAL A 178 -8.84 -12.46 -3.89
C VAL A 178 -10.07 -12.73 -4.74
N ARG A 179 -11.26 -12.79 -4.13
CA ARG A 179 -12.51 -13.01 -4.85
C ARG A 179 -12.83 -11.89 -5.85
N ASN A 180 -12.32 -10.68 -5.59
CA ASN A 180 -12.46 -9.53 -6.47
C ASN A 180 -11.25 -9.30 -7.38
N GLY A 181 -10.41 -10.31 -7.59
CA GLY A 181 -9.36 -10.33 -8.61
C GLY A 181 -8.00 -9.79 -8.16
N PHE A 182 -7.77 -9.59 -6.87
CA PHE A 182 -6.46 -9.21 -6.35
C PHE A 182 -5.65 -10.43 -5.92
N LEU A 183 -4.33 -10.32 -6.01
CA LEU A 183 -3.36 -11.28 -5.50
C LEU A 183 -2.72 -10.73 -4.22
N PRO A 184 -2.67 -11.52 -3.13
CA PRO A 184 -1.97 -11.14 -1.92
C PRO A 184 -0.46 -11.27 -2.10
N LEU A 185 0.30 -10.61 -1.22
CA LEU A 185 1.74 -10.81 -1.06
C LEU A 185 2.01 -11.69 0.16
N ASP A 186 2.93 -12.65 0.05
CA ASP A 186 3.16 -13.65 1.09
C ASP A 186 3.83 -13.11 2.35
N CYS A 187 4.45 -11.92 2.29
CA CYS A 187 5.16 -11.30 3.42
C CYS A 187 4.45 -10.07 4.02
N GLU A 188 3.30 -9.64 3.45
CA GLU A 188 2.60 -8.42 3.89
C GLU A 188 1.08 -8.63 3.83
N TRP A 189 0.40 -8.68 4.99
CA TRP A 189 -1.04 -8.95 5.07
C TRP A 189 -1.91 -7.84 4.45
N TRP A 190 -1.38 -6.64 4.29
CA TRP A 190 -2.08 -5.45 3.76
C TRP A 190 -1.96 -5.28 2.25
N HIS A 191 -1.00 -5.96 1.59
CA HIS A 191 -0.59 -5.70 0.21
C HIS A 191 -1.31 -6.59 -0.79
N PHE A 192 -1.93 -5.95 -1.80
CA PHE A 192 -2.70 -6.63 -2.83
C PHE A 192 -2.48 -5.98 -4.20
N THR A 193 -2.16 -6.80 -5.20
CA THR A 193 -1.99 -6.37 -6.60
C THR A 193 -3.11 -6.95 -7.46
N LEU A 194 -3.73 -6.16 -8.34
CA LEU A 194 -4.72 -6.67 -9.30
C LEU A 194 -4.05 -7.71 -10.22
N LYS A 195 -4.66 -8.91 -10.34
CA LYS A 195 -4.10 -10.01 -11.13
C LYS A 195 -3.92 -9.64 -12.60
N ASP A 196 -4.95 -9.04 -13.19
CA ASP A 196 -4.97 -8.66 -14.60
C ASP A 196 -4.75 -7.15 -14.71
N GLU A 197 -3.53 -6.69 -14.31
CA GLU A 197 -3.17 -5.26 -14.36
C GLU A 197 -3.09 -4.77 -15.82
N PRO A 198 -3.58 -3.53 -16.10
CA PRO A 198 -3.52 -2.96 -17.44
C PRO A 198 -2.09 -2.59 -17.89
N TYR A 199 -1.18 -2.40 -16.94
CA TYR A 199 0.19 -1.93 -17.19
C TYR A 199 1.25 -2.81 -16.49
N PRO A 200 1.35 -4.12 -16.78
CA PRO A 200 2.20 -5.05 -16.01
C PRO A 200 3.70 -4.75 -16.09
N ASP A 201 4.12 -4.06 -17.15
CA ASP A 201 5.54 -3.75 -17.42
C ASP A 201 5.85 -2.25 -17.38
N THR A 202 4.89 -1.40 -16.97
CA THR A 202 5.03 0.06 -16.98
C THR A 202 5.14 0.62 -15.58
N TYR A 203 6.27 1.23 -15.25
CA TYR A 203 6.52 1.90 -13.98
C TYR A 203 6.39 3.40 -14.15
N PHE A 204 5.37 3.99 -13.57
CA PHE A 204 5.01 5.39 -13.74
C PHE A 204 5.79 6.33 -12.80
N GLU A 205 5.91 7.62 -13.23
CA GLU A 205 6.65 8.67 -12.51
C GLU A 205 5.89 10.00 -12.44
N PHE A 206 4.60 10.01 -12.38
CA PHE A 206 3.87 11.25 -12.12
C PHE A 206 3.59 11.41 -10.61
N PRO A 207 3.37 12.65 -10.11
CA PRO A 207 3.15 12.88 -8.69
C PRO A 207 1.80 12.30 -8.22
N VAL A 208 1.78 11.86 -6.96
CA VAL A 208 0.54 11.52 -6.25
C VAL A 208 -0.16 12.83 -5.92
N SER A 209 -1.07 13.25 -6.82
CA SER A 209 -1.79 14.51 -6.72
C SER A 209 -3.11 14.41 -7.47
N SER A 210 -4.22 14.73 -6.80
CA SER A 210 -5.54 14.80 -7.42
C SER A 210 -5.61 15.91 -8.48
N ASN A 211 -4.88 17.00 -8.26
CA ASN A 211 -4.78 18.12 -9.19
C ASN A 211 -4.04 17.74 -10.49
N PHE A 212 -3.10 16.82 -10.42
CA PHE A 212 -2.40 16.34 -11.61
C PHE A 212 -3.33 15.53 -12.53
N LEU A 213 -4.20 14.68 -11.97
CA LEU A 213 -5.15 13.89 -12.74
C LEU A 213 -6.31 14.67 -13.34
N ARG A 214 -6.64 15.85 -12.77
CA ARG A 214 -7.78 16.69 -13.19
C ARG A 214 -7.40 17.70 -14.28
N LYS A 215 -6.13 17.74 -14.70
CA LYS A 215 -5.66 18.59 -15.80
C LYS A 215 -5.86 17.90 -17.14
#